data_322dd06fc68260f601b475fb7d311a3a
#
_entry.id   322dd06fc68260f601b475fb7d311a3a
#
_cell.length_a   1.000
_cell.length_b   1.000
_cell.length_c   1.000
_cell.angle_alpha   90.00
_cell.angle_beta   90.00
_cell.angle_gamma   90.00
#
_symmetry.space_group_name_H-M   'P 1'
#
loop_
_entity.id
_entity.type
_entity.pdbx_description
1 polymer ?
#
loop_
_entity_poly.entity_id
_entity_poly.type
_entity_poly.pdbx_seq_one_letter_code
_entity_poly.pdbx_strand_id
1 'polypeptide(L)'
;MDVRAPALRFERILCYAARFAAQLSQNIWLAALFLTAGTGAKPALDLSSLFIAMLLPSVVLGLPGGAIADRLGPGRGYAVGALLRLLPVAAGIWWLDGGTSAWVLAFLYSTGSQIFTPAELALVRPLQEARVGRVHSTLAALQYAGQATGMLVLAPALYFLGGPTAMVVGATVGLSLLFLLTLVLAVRVAPVARQFAAASTRAALSFRETLRFFGREPLARYAIVALGVKMVVSKGIVVALPFYLERDLGLGWEAIAYLFIPGIAGVLAGLWWCSNVLTLGRAHEVLRLSLLGLVASLAALAALDYGITAVAQYSHIPPIARLEASMNTTFAVAVPVAFLLGASLSGLLIAGRVALTETAPPGQHGRVFAVQLTLTETAISLPLLALGLGTTYAGARITLAGLALLVACCLALAESDRARSTFGRRSATLEPGAAPSAGA
;
A
#
# COMPACT_ATOMS: atom_id res chain seq x y z
N MET A 1 -6.36 10.25 36.04
CA MET A 1 -6.52 11.69 35.70
C MET A 1 -6.93 11.80 34.24
N ASP A 2 -8.26 11.84 34.00
CA ASP A 2 -8.87 11.72 32.67
C ASP A 2 -9.57 13.03 32.26
N VAL A 3 -8.84 14.11 32.14
CA VAL A 3 -9.45 15.44 31.90
C VAL A 3 -9.33 15.93 30.44
N ARG A 4 -8.84 15.10 29.47
CA ARG A 4 -8.50 15.63 28.14
C ARG A 4 -9.25 15.01 26.95
N ALA A 5 -10.21 14.15 27.13
CA ALA A 5 -10.90 13.47 26.03
C ALA A 5 -11.79 14.35 25.12
N PRO A 6 -12.50 15.40 25.59
CA PRO A 6 -13.34 16.21 24.69
C PRO A 6 -12.53 17.23 23.86
N ALA A 7 -11.37 17.67 24.31
CA ALA A 7 -10.62 18.78 23.69
C ALA A 7 -10.01 18.45 22.32
N LEU A 8 -9.77 17.18 21.98
CA LEU A 8 -9.10 16.76 20.73
C LEU A 8 -10.07 16.16 19.68
N ARG A 9 -11.37 16.25 19.89
CA ARG A 9 -12.37 15.67 18.97
C ARG A 9 -12.38 16.38 17.63
N PHE A 10 -12.24 17.69 17.62
CA PHE A 10 -12.22 18.50 16.41
C PHE A 10 -10.93 18.26 15.61
N GLU A 11 -9.78 18.18 16.26
CA GLU A 11 -8.48 17.91 15.65
C GLU A 11 -8.46 16.51 15.01
N ARG A 12 -9.14 15.53 15.61
CA ARG A 12 -9.31 14.19 15.00
C ARG A 12 -10.15 14.25 13.71
N ILE A 13 -11.25 14.98 13.72
CA ILE A 13 -12.09 15.15 12.52
C ILE A 13 -11.28 15.83 11.41
N LEU A 14 -10.51 16.88 11.74
CA LEU A 14 -9.62 17.53 10.78
C LEU A 14 -8.55 16.58 10.22
N CYS A 15 -7.95 15.74 11.08
CA CYS A 15 -6.97 14.74 10.65
C CYS A 15 -7.60 13.71 9.71
N TYR A 16 -8.82 13.25 9.99
CA TYR A 16 -9.57 12.33 9.14
C TYR A 16 -9.94 12.96 7.79
N ALA A 17 -10.41 14.21 7.81
CA ALA A 17 -10.71 14.97 6.60
C ALA A 17 -9.45 15.19 5.75
N ALA A 18 -8.33 15.56 6.38
CA ALA A 18 -7.04 15.71 5.70
C ALA A 18 -6.57 14.40 5.09
N ARG A 19 -6.71 13.26 5.80
CA ARG A 19 -6.36 11.94 5.27
C ARG A 19 -7.19 11.58 4.04
N PHE A 20 -8.50 11.78 4.09
CA PHE A 20 -9.40 11.54 2.96
C PHE A 20 -9.04 12.43 1.78
N ALA A 21 -8.91 13.77 1.99
CA ALA A 21 -8.54 14.72 0.95
C ALA A 21 -7.18 14.40 0.31
N ALA A 22 -6.20 14.00 1.11
CA ALA A 22 -4.89 13.59 0.62
C ALA A 22 -4.97 12.39 -0.34
N GLN A 23 -5.74 11.35 0.03
CA GLN A 23 -5.86 10.15 -0.78
C GLN A 23 -6.72 10.37 -2.03
N LEU A 24 -7.79 11.14 -1.90
CA LEU A 24 -8.64 11.55 -3.02
C LEU A 24 -7.80 12.25 -4.10
N SER A 25 -7.13 13.34 -3.71
CA SER A 25 -6.35 14.17 -4.62
C SER A 25 -5.16 13.42 -5.22
N GLN A 26 -4.47 12.62 -4.40
CA GLN A 26 -3.38 11.76 -4.86
C GLN A 26 -3.82 10.80 -5.96
N ASN A 27 -5.01 10.21 -5.85
CA ASN A 27 -5.47 9.22 -6.82
C ASN A 27 -6.02 9.86 -8.10
N ILE A 28 -6.59 11.06 -8.03
CA ILE A 28 -6.91 11.86 -9.23
C ILE A 28 -5.60 12.22 -9.97
N TRP A 29 -4.58 12.67 -9.23
CA TRP A 29 -3.26 12.98 -9.79
C TRP A 29 -2.59 11.77 -10.43
N LEU A 30 -2.60 10.62 -9.76
CA LEU A 30 -2.07 9.36 -10.29
C LEU A 30 -2.78 8.94 -11.57
N ALA A 31 -4.10 9.08 -11.65
CA ALA A 31 -4.86 8.77 -12.85
C ALA A 31 -4.46 9.68 -14.02
N ALA A 32 -4.25 10.99 -13.77
CA ALA A 32 -3.75 11.92 -14.79
C ALA A 32 -2.35 11.51 -15.29
N LEU A 33 -1.44 11.16 -14.37
CA LEU A 33 -0.09 10.69 -14.72
C LEU A 33 -0.13 9.38 -15.52
N PHE A 34 -0.98 8.43 -15.14
CA PHE A 34 -1.12 7.14 -15.83
C PHE A 34 -1.65 7.30 -17.25
N LEU A 35 -2.65 8.18 -17.44
CA LEU A 35 -3.16 8.49 -18.77
C LEU A 35 -2.06 9.10 -19.64
N THR A 36 -1.28 10.03 -19.09
CA THR A 36 -0.20 10.68 -19.83
C THR A 36 0.93 9.71 -20.18
N ALA A 37 1.36 8.86 -19.22
CA ALA A 37 2.38 7.85 -19.46
C ALA A 37 1.88 6.71 -20.37
N GLY A 38 0.59 6.37 -20.30
CA GLY A 38 -0.01 5.28 -21.08
C GLY A 38 -0.12 5.55 -22.59
N THR A 39 0.07 6.80 -23.05
CA THR A 39 0.07 7.18 -24.46
C THR A 39 1.42 6.99 -25.16
N GLY A 40 2.47 6.60 -24.45
CA GLY A 40 3.80 6.38 -25.01
C GLY A 40 3.92 5.16 -25.92
N ALA A 41 5.03 5.03 -26.61
CA ALA A 41 5.31 3.90 -27.52
C ALA A 41 5.39 2.54 -26.80
N LYS A 42 5.74 2.54 -25.52
CA LYS A 42 5.86 1.35 -24.65
C LYS A 42 5.11 1.56 -23.33
N PRO A 43 3.77 1.61 -23.33
CA PRO A 43 2.99 2.10 -22.18
C PRO A 43 3.25 1.36 -20.87
N ALA A 44 3.46 0.03 -20.89
CA ALA A 44 3.75 -0.74 -19.68
C ALA A 44 5.12 -0.39 -19.08
N LEU A 45 6.11 -0.13 -19.92
CA LEU A 45 7.44 0.32 -19.49
C LEU A 45 7.38 1.75 -18.98
N ASP A 46 6.63 2.62 -19.66
CA ASP A 46 6.45 4.03 -19.27
C ASP A 46 5.73 4.12 -17.91
N LEU A 47 4.70 3.32 -17.66
CA LEU A 47 4.05 3.22 -16.35
C LEU A 47 5.00 2.70 -15.27
N SER A 48 5.79 1.67 -15.56
CA SER A 48 6.75 1.14 -14.60
C SER A 48 7.83 2.14 -14.24
N SER A 49 8.37 2.86 -15.24
CA SER A 49 9.37 3.92 -15.03
C SER A 49 8.79 5.11 -14.26
N LEU A 50 7.52 5.46 -14.48
CA LEU A 50 6.79 6.45 -13.69
C LEU A 50 6.70 6.04 -12.22
N PHE A 51 6.36 4.78 -11.93
CA PHE A 51 6.38 4.27 -10.56
C PHE A 51 7.78 4.33 -9.94
N ILE A 52 8.83 4.03 -10.71
CA ILE A 52 10.21 4.15 -10.22
C ILE A 52 10.53 5.62 -9.89
N ALA A 53 10.16 6.56 -10.76
CA ALA A 53 10.31 7.99 -10.48
C ALA A 53 9.61 8.42 -9.18
N MET A 54 8.45 7.83 -8.88
CA MET A 54 7.74 8.07 -7.62
C MET A 54 8.39 7.40 -6.41
N LEU A 55 9.07 6.26 -6.60
CA LEU A 55 9.72 5.52 -5.51
C LEU A 55 11.13 6.06 -5.19
N LEU A 56 11.81 6.60 -6.19
CA LEU A 56 13.19 7.08 -6.05
C LEU A 56 13.39 8.08 -4.88
N PRO A 57 12.49 9.06 -4.64
CA PRO A 57 12.60 9.94 -3.49
C PRO A 57 12.56 9.22 -2.14
N SER A 58 11.85 8.10 -2.00
CA SER A 58 11.83 7.35 -0.74
C SER A 58 13.15 6.66 -0.46
N VAL A 59 13.83 6.21 -1.50
CA VAL A 59 15.17 5.60 -1.41
C VAL A 59 16.22 6.64 -1.00
N VAL A 60 16.18 7.82 -1.64
CA VAL A 60 17.21 8.85 -1.45
C VAL A 60 16.89 9.75 -0.25
N LEU A 61 15.63 10.14 -0.08
CA LEU A 61 15.18 11.15 0.86
C LEU A 61 14.33 10.59 2.01
N GLY A 62 14.06 9.29 2.07
CA GLY A 62 13.21 8.71 3.10
C GLY A 62 13.72 8.99 4.53
N LEU A 63 15.01 8.76 4.78
CA LEU A 63 15.63 9.06 6.08
C LEU A 63 15.81 10.57 6.33
N PRO A 64 16.40 11.36 5.40
CA PRO A 64 16.46 12.82 5.54
C PRO A 64 15.10 13.49 5.68
N GLY A 65 14.09 13.04 4.92
CA GLY A 65 12.72 13.56 4.99
C GLY A 65 12.08 13.35 6.35
N GLY A 66 12.25 12.16 6.94
CA GLY A 66 11.84 11.87 8.31
C GLY A 66 12.52 12.79 9.32
N ALA A 67 13.85 13.01 9.22
CA ALA A 67 14.58 13.91 10.10
C ALA A 67 14.12 15.37 9.95
N ILE A 68 13.78 15.82 8.74
CA ILE A 68 13.20 17.16 8.50
C ILE A 68 11.82 17.25 9.15
N ALA A 69 10.96 16.23 8.99
CA ALA A 69 9.64 16.18 9.62
C ALA A 69 9.74 16.26 11.15
N ASP A 70 10.69 15.55 11.76
CA ASP A 70 10.95 15.59 13.21
C ASP A 70 11.40 16.98 13.67
N ARG A 71 12.29 17.67 12.92
CA ARG A 71 12.76 19.03 13.24
C ARG A 71 11.66 20.08 13.12
N LEU A 72 10.80 19.97 12.10
CA LEU A 72 9.66 20.87 11.90
C LEU A 72 8.56 20.66 12.96
N GLY A 73 8.52 19.45 13.51
CA GLY A 73 7.43 18.96 14.34
C GLY A 73 6.21 18.53 13.51
N PRO A 74 5.32 17.67 14.07
CA PRO A 74 4.31 16.96 13.30
C PRO A 74 3.33 17.90 12.57
N GLY A 75 2.87 18.97 13.19
CA GLY A 75 1.90 19.90 12.55
C GLY A 75 2.52 20.68 11.39
N ARG A 76 3.70 21.31 11.61
CA ARG A 76 4.39 22.08 10.57
C ARG A 76 4.93 21.18 9.47
N GLY A 77 5.50 20.03 9.81
CA GLY A 77 5.98 19.03 8.84
C GLY A 77 4.86 18.56 7.93
N TYR A 78 3.65 18.35 8.48
CA TYR A 78 2.47 17.95 7.71
C TYR A 78 2.05 19.04 6.71
N ALA A 79 2.01 20.30 7.12
CA ALA A 79 1.68 21.44 6.25
C ALA A 79 2.76 21.67 5.17
N VAL A 80 4.04 21.64 5.53
CA VAL A 80 5.14 21.75 4.56
C VAL A 80 5.12 20.62 3.55
N GLY A 81 4.92 19.38 4.00
CA GLY A 81 4.78 18.24 3.11
C GLY A 81 3.57 18.34 2.16
N ALA A 82 2.43 18.86 2.64
CA ALA A 82 1.26 19.13 1.82
C ALA A 82 1.54 20.20 0.75
N LEU A 83 2.23 21.28 1.12
CA LEU A 83 2.65 22.33 0.17
C LEU A 83 3.59 21.78 -0.91
N LEU A 84 4.61 21.02 -0.50
CA LEU A 84 5.56 20.41 -1.43
C LEU A 84 4.91 19.39 -2.39
N ARG A 85 3.79 18.79 -2.01
CA ARG A 85 2.97 17.95 -2.89
C ARG A 85 2.08 18.77 -3.81
N LEU A 86 1.55 19.89 -3.34
CA LEU A 86 0.70 20.78 -4.11
C LEU A 86 1.44 21.45 -5.28
N LEU A 87 2.65 21.94 -5.05
CA LEU A 87 3.41 22.69 -6.04
C LEU A 87 3.62 21.95 -7.37
N PRO A 88 4.13 20.70 -7.41
CA PRO A 88 4.31 19.99 -8.67
C PRO A 88 2.99 19.63 -9.35
N VAL A 89 1.91 19.37 -8.60
CA VAL A 89 0.59 19.12 -9.21
C VAL A 89 0.02 20.38 -9.83
N ALA A 90 0.13 21.51 -9.16
CA ALA A 90 -0.27 22.80 -9.72
C ALA A 90 0.55 23.17 -10.97
N ALA A 91 1.88 22.92 -10.95
CA ALA A 91 2.72 23.11 -12.13
C ALA A 91 2.30 22.19 -13.31
N GLY A 92 1.74 21.03 -13.02
CA GLY A 92 1.21 20.10 -14.01
C GLY A 92 0.08 20.67 -14.88
N ILE A 93 -0.62 21.71 -14.42
CA ILE A 93 -1.67 22.41 -15.24
C ILE A 93 -1.09 22.95 -16.55
N TRP A 94 0.16 23.42 -16.49
CA TRP A 94 0.84 24.04 -17.64
C TRP A 94 1.93 23.17 -18.24
N TRP A 95 2.40 22.17 -17.51
CA TRP A 95 3.63 21.44 -17.89
C TRP A 95 3.41 19.93 -18.05
N LEU A 96 2.22 19.40 -17.82
CA LEU A 96 1.94 17.98 -18.04
C LEU A 96 1.56 17.74 -19.51
N ASP A 97 2.58 17.61 -20.36
CA ASP A 97 2.46 17.41 -21.81
C ASP A 97 2.91 16.01 -22.28
N GLY A 98 3.27 15.13 -21.34
CA GLY A 98 3.69 13.73 -21.55
C GLY A 98 5.16 13.47 -21.24
N GLY A 99 5.57 12.20 -21.31
CA GLY A 99 6.96 11.77 -21.23
C GLY A 99 7.72 12.27 -20.01
N THR A 100 8.79 13.01 -20.26
CA THR A 100 9.74 13.46 -19.22
C THR A 100 9.11 14.35 -18.17
N SER A 101 8.13 15.20 -18.53
CA SER A 101 7.46 16.09 -17.58
C SER A 101 6.67 15.32 -16.54
N ALA A 102 5.98 14.24 -16.93
CA ALA A 102 5.24 13.39 -16.01
C ALA A 102 6.15 12.76 -14.95
N TRP A 103 7.34 12.28 -15.33
CA TRP A 103 8.31 11.70 -14.41
C TRP A 103 8.88 12.73 -13.43
N VAL A 104 9.25 13.92 -13.91
CA VAL A 104 9.76 15.00 -13.05
C VAL A 104 8.71 15.43 -12.03
N LEU A 105 7.47 15.64 -12.46
CA LEU A 105 6.38 16.05 -11.59
C LEU A 105 6.02 14.95 -10.57
N ALA A 106 6.04 13.68 -10.99
CA ALA A 106 5.85 12.53 -10.10
C ALA A 106 6.96 12.41 -9.04
N PHE A 107 8.22 12.61 -9.45
CA PHE A 107 9.37 12.64 -8.54
C PHE A 107 9.27 13.76 -7.51
N LEU A 108 8.96 14.99 -7.95
CA LEU A 108 8.81 16.14 -7.07
C LEU A 108 7.65 15.96 -6.08
N TYR A 109 6.50 15.44 -6.55
CA TYR A 109 5.37 15.11 -5.70
C TYR A 109 5.75 14.08 -4.62
N SER A 110 6.47 13.05 -5.01
CA SER A 110 6.91 12.00 -4.10
C SER A 110 7.97 12.49 -3.11
N THR A 111 8.81 13.46 -3.50
CA THR A 111 9.73 14.15 -2.60
C THR A 111 9.00 14.84 -1.46
N GLY A 112 7.91 15.56 -1.73
CA GLY A 112 7.06 16.15 -0.70
C GLY A 112 6.44 15.09 0.23
N SER A 113 6.16 13.90 -0.31
CA SER A 113 5.60 12.79 0.47
C SER A 113 6.57 12.22 1.52
N GLN A 114 7.90 12.39 1.35
CA GLN A 114 8.90 11.94 2.31
C GLN A 114 8.90 12.76 3.62
N ILE A 115 8.34 13.97 3.59
CA ILE A 115 8.12 14.80 4.79
C ILE A 115 6.67 14.63 5.28
N PHE A 116 5.71 14.58 4.35
CA PHE A 116 4.28 14.49 4.63
C PHE A 116 3.92 13.25 5.45
N THR A 117 4.33 12.06 4.99
CA THR A 117 3.93 10.78 5.59
C THR A 117 4.43 10.58 7.03
N PRO A 118 5.72 10.80 7.37
CA PRO A 118 6.16 10.69 8.75
C PRO A 118 5.54 11.74 9.67
N ALA A 119 5.30 12.96 9.18
CA ALA A 119 4.61 14.01 9.94
C ALA A 119 3.15 13.64 10.23
N GLU A 120 2.43 13.06 9.26
CA GLU A 120 1.07 12.54 9.44
C GLU A 120 1.03 11.44 10.53
N LEU A 121 1.93 10.46 10.44
CA LEU A 121 2.00 9.37 11.43
C LEU A 121 2.34 9.89 12.84
N ALA A 122 3.17 10.92 12.94
CA ALA A 122 3.50 11.55 14.21
C ALA A 122 2.30 12.32 14.81
N LEU A 123 1.42 12.90 13.95
CA LEU A 123 0.19 13.57 14.38
C LEU A 123 -0.85 12.61 14.95
N VAL A 124 -0.88 11.37 14.46
CA VAL A 124 -1.86 10.37 14.91
C VAL A 124 -1.66 10.01 16.39
N ARG A 125 -0.40 9.96 16.86
CA ARG A 125 -0.06 9.56 18.24
C ARG A 125 -0.77 10.39 19.32
N PRO A 126 -0.71 11.73 19.33
CA PRO A 126 -1.37 12.55 20.34
C PRO A 126 -2.90 12.54 20.23
N LEU A 127 -3.45 12.12 19.11
CA LEU A 127 -4.88 12.05 18.84
C LEU A 127 -5.51 10.68 19.20
N GLN A 128 -4.68 9.70 19.61
CA GLN A 128 -5.13 8.35 19.95
C GLN A 128 -5.87 8.35 21.30
N GLU A 129 -7.06 7.73 21.31
CA GLU A 129 -7.75 7.29 22.53
C GLU A 129 -7.22 5.92 22.96
N ALA A 130 -7.68 5.43 24.11
CA ALA A 130 -7.30 4.13 24.68
C ALA A 130 -7.44 2.91 23.71
N ARG A 131 -8.16 3.07 22.60
CA ARG A 131 -8.32 2.04 21.55
C ARG A 131 -7.52 2.39 20.29
N VAL A 132 -6.22 2.18 20.32
CA VAL A 132 -5.27 2.42 19.21
C VAL A 132 -5.73 1.79 17.89
N GLY A 133 -6.29 0.57 17.92
CA GLY A 133 -6.77 -0.13 16.73
C GLY A 133 -7.89 0.60 16.00
N ARG A 134 -8.79 1.29 16.70
CA ARG A 134 -9.92 2.00 16.08
C ARG A 134 -9.46 3.20 15.23
N VAL A 135 -8.47 3.95 15.70
CA VAL A 135 -7.95 5.11 14.95
C VAL A 135 -7.24 4.66 13.67
N HIS A 136 -6.41 3.62 13.76
CA HIS A 136 -5.72 3.07 12.59
C HIS A 136 -6.69 2.45 11.57
N SER A 137 -7.73 1.74 12.01
CA SER A 137 -8.74 1.19 11.11
C SER A 137 -9.56 2.29 10.44
N THR A 138 -9.93 3.35 11.15
CA THR A 138 -10.64 4.51 10.56
C THR A 138 -9.77 5.22 9.52
N LEU A 139 -8.48 5.45 9.82
CA LEU A 139 -7.55 6.05 8.86
C LEU A 139 -7.35 5.17 7.61
N ALA A 140 -7.29 3.86 7.79
CA ALA A 140 -7.20 2.92 6.66
C ALA A 140 -8.50 2.92 5.82
N ALA A 141 -9.65 2.93 6.46
CA ALA A 141 -10.94 3.02 5.76
C ALA A 141 -11.06 4.32 4.96
N LEU A 142 -10.68 5.46 5.55
CA LEU A 142 -10.66 6.75 4.86
C LEU A 142 -9.64 6.80 3.73
N GLN A 143 -8.50 6.13 3.89
CA GLN A 143 -7.52 5.96 2.83
C GLN A 143 -8.14 5.24 1.62
N TYR A 144 -8.72 4.07 1.84
CA TYR A 144 -9.33 3.28 0.74
C TYR A 144 -10.55 3.98 0.14
N ALA A 145 -11.37 4.63 0.98
CA ALA A 145 -12.51 5.43 0.49
C ALA A 145 -12.03 6.60 -0.40
N GLY A 146 -11.00 7.33 0.04
CA GLY A 146 -10.41 8.41 -0.76
C GLY A 146 -9.78 7.90 -2.06
N GLN A 147 -9.07 6.76 -2.03
CA GLN A 147 -8.51 6.13 -3.22
C GLN A 147 -9.60 5.72 -4.21
N ALA A 148 -10.62 5.01 -3.75
CA ALA A 148 -11.72 4.56 -4.59
C ALA A 148 -12.49 5.74 -5.19
N THR A 149 -12.88 6.73 -4.38
CA THR A 149 -13.59 7.92 -4.85
C THR A 149 -12.73 8.72 -5.84
N GLY A 150 -11.44 8.91 -5.55
CA GLY A 150 -10.52 9.63 -6.42
C GLY A 150 -10.32 8.94 -7.77
N MET A 151 -10.01 7.64 -7.76
CA MET A 151 -9.63 6.90 -8.96
C MET A 151 -10.82 6.45 -9.81
N LEU A 152 -11.91 5.98 -9.17
CA LEU A 152 -13.02 5.35 -9.88
C LEU A 152 -14.19 6.30 -10.16
N VAL A 153 -14.32 7.39 -9.40
CA VAL A 153 -15.44 8.32 -9.54
C VAL A 153 -14.98 9.66 -10.09
N LEU A 154 -14.09 10.35 -9.35
CA LEU A 154 -13.72 11.71 -9.72
C LEU A 154 -12.76 11.78 -10.90
N ALA A 155 -11.80 10.87 -11.01
CA ALA A 155 -10.87 10.90 -12.14
C ALA A 155 -11.59 10.71 -13.48
N PRO A 156 -12.46 9.68 -13.68
CA PRO A 156 -13.26 9.56 -14.90
C PRO A 156 -14.21 10.75 -15.12
N ALA A 157 -14.91 11.22 -14.06
CA ALA A 157 -15.82 12.36 -14.19
C ALA A 157 -15.10 13.63 -14.66
N LEU A 158 -13.94 13.94 -14.09
CA LEU A 158 -13.12 15.08 -14.48
C LEU A 158 -12.55 14.90 -15.89
N TYR A 159 -12.17 13.68 -16.26
CA TYR A 159 -11.72 13.37 -17.61
C TYR A 159 -12.80 13.66 -18.66
N PHE A 160 -14.05 13.26 -18.42
CA PHE A 160 -15.18 13.56 -19.29
C PHE A 160 -15.50 15.07 -19.38
N LEU A 161 -15.23 15.82 -18.31
CA LEU A 161 -15.48 17.27 -18.28
C LEU A 161 -14.43 18.11 -19.03
N GLY A 162 -13.18 17.67 -19.09
CA GLY A 162 -12.11 18.48 -19.69
C GLY A 162 -10.77 17.76 -19.83
N GLY A 163 -10.79 16.45 -19.96
CA GLY A 163 -9.60 15.63 -20.21
C GLY A 163 -8.59 15.61 -19.05
N PRO A 164 -7.33 15.29 -19.34
CA PRO A 164 -6.26 15.24 -18.32
C PRO A 164 -6.08 16.55 -17.56
N THR A 165 -6.26 17.70 -18.23
CA THR A 165 -6.13 19.03 -17.61
C THR A 165 -7.16 19.22 -16.49
N ALA A 166 -8.43 18.84 -16.70
CA ALA A 166 -9.44 18.93 -15.65
C ALA A 166 -9.11 18.03 -14.44
N MET A 167 -8.51 16.87 -14.68
CA MET A 167 -8.05 16.01 -13.60
C MET A 167 -6.93 16.66 -12.78
N VAL A 168 -5.95 17.29 -13.44
CA VAL A 168 -4.85 18.01 -12.77
C VAL A 168 -5.40 19.19 -11.96
N VAL A 169 -6.35 19.95 -12.53
CA VAL A 169 -7.04 21.05 -11.81
C VAL A 169 -7.78 20.49 -10.58
N GLY A 170 -8.56 19.42 -10.73
CA GLY A 170 -9.27 18.78 -9.62
C GLY A 170 -8.34 18.29 -8.51
N ALA A 171 -7.22 17.67 -8.88
CA ALA A 171 -6.18 17.25 -7.92
C ALA A 171 -5.55 18.47 -7.21
N THR A 172 -5.30 19.57 -7.93
CA THR A 172 -4.76 20.82 -7.38
C THR A 172 -5.72 21.42 -6.36
N VAL A 173 -7.02 21.50 -6.68
CA VAL A 173 -8.05 22.00 -5.76
C VAL A 173 -8.10 21.14 -4.50
N GLY A 174 -8.11 19.82 -4.64
CA GLY A 174 -8.12 18.91 -3.49
C GLY A 174 -6.86 19.00 -2.63
N LEU A 175 -5.67 19.15 -3.22
CA LEU A 175 -4.42 19.40 -2.48
C LEU A 175 -4.37 20.78 -1.83
N SER A 176 -4.98 21.79 -2.43
CA SER A 176 -5.13 23.12 -1.82
C SER A 176 -6.01 23.05 -0.57
N LEU A 177 -7.12 22.32 -0.63
CA LEU A 177 -7.96 22.05 0.53
C LEU A 177 -7.18 21.28 1.60
N LEU A 178 -6.44 20.25 1.21
CA LEU A 178 -5.56 19.51 2.12
C LEU A 178 -4.56 20.44 2.82
N PHE A 179 -3.88 21.31 2.06
CA PHE A 179 -2.92 22.26 2.60
C PHE A 179 -3.57 23.20 3.63
N LEU A 180 -4.76 23.74 3.35
CA LEU A 180 -5.50 24.56 4.30
C LEU A 180 -5.87 23.79 5.58
N LEU A 181 -6.35 22.56 5.46
CA LEU A 181 -6.66 21.68 6.61
C LEU A 181 -5.41 21.43 7.46
N THR A 182 -4.25 21.18 6.81
CA THR A 182 -2.99 20.96 7.52
C THR A 182 -2.44 22.21 8.19
N LEU A 183 -2.67 23.41 7.64
CA LEU A 183 -2.34 24.68 8.32
C LEU A 183 -3.16 24.86 9.59
N VAL A 184 -4.46 24.61 9.55
CA VAL A 184 -5.33 24.67 10.73
C VAL A 184 -4.86 23.68 11.79
N LEU A 185 -4.55 22.43 11.38
CA LEU A 185 -3.99 21.42 12.28
C LEU A 185 -2.64 21.84 12.86
N ALA A 186 -1.76 22.44 12.08
CA ALA A 186 -0.44 22.89 12.55
C ALA A 186 -0.56 23.91 13.69
N VAL A 187 -1.52 24.84 13.58
CA VAL A 187 -1.78 25.83 14.65
C VAL A 187 -2.40 25.18 15.88
N ARG A 188 -3.42 24.34 15.69
CA ARG A 188 -4.19 23.73 16.78
C ARG A 188 -3.41 22.69 17.58
N VAL A 189 -2.59 21.89 16.93
CA VAL A 189 -1.85 20.78 17.57
C VAL A 189 -0.48 21.23 18.11
N ALA A 190 -0.01 22.43 17.76
CA ALA A 190 1.31 22.93 18.20
C ALA A 190 1.58 22.82 19.71
N PRO A 191 0.63 23.14 20.62
CA PRO A 191 0.87 23.04 22.06
C PRO A 191 1.08 21.59 22.53
N VAL A 192 0.26 20.67 21.98
CA VAL A 192 0.28 19.24 22.36
C VAL A 192 1.51 18.54 21.76
N ALA A 193 1.85 18.87 20.51
CA ALA A 193 3.00 18.29 19.80
C ALA A 193 4.34 18.58 20.51
N ARG A 194 4.52 19.77 21.11
CA ARG A 194 5.72 20.13 21.87
C ARG A 194 5.93 19.24 23.10
N GLN A 195 4.87 18.86 23.79
CA GLN A 195 4.93 17.98 24.97
C GLN A 195 5.38 16.55 24.57
N PHE A 196 4.91 16.05 23.42
CA PHE A 196 5.28 14.72 22.95
C PHE A 196 6.69 14.66 22.33
N ALA A 197 7.15 15.73 21.67
CA ALA A 197 8.49 15.81 21.10
C ALA A 197 9.58 15.72 22.17
N ALA A 198 9.39 16.37 23.30
CA ALA A 198 10.34 16.33 24.45
C ALA A 198 10.48 14.93 25.06
N ALA A 199 9.45 14.08 24.98
CA ALA A 199 9.47 12.70 25.47
C ALA A 199 10.11 11.71 24.48
N SER A 200 10.12 12.03 23.19
CA SER A 200 10.54 11.12 22.10
C SER A 200 12.05 11.12 21.83
N THR A 201 12.79 12.12 22.30
CA THR A 201 14.22 12.33 21.96
C THR A 201 15.18 11.32 22.61
N ARG A 202 14.72 10.49 23.55
CA ARG A 202 15.59 9.60 24.36
C ARG A 202 15.77 8.17 23.83
N ALA A 203 15.12 7.73 22.78
CA ALA A 203 15.16 6.33 22.34
C ALA A 203 15.38 6.17 20.83
N ALA A 204 16.40 6.83 20.30
CA ALA A 204 16.68 6.70 18.87
C ALA A 204 17.58 5.49 18.57
N LEU A 205 17.01 4.32 18.26
CA LEU A 205 17.80 3.25 17.60
C LEU A 205 18.40 3.76 16.29
N SER A 206 19.62 3.32 15.97
CA SER A 206 20.19 3.59 14.65
C SER A 206 19.49 2.73 13.58
N PHE A 207 19.50 3.16 12.31
CA PHE A 207 18.99 2.37 11.18
C PHE A 207 19.55 0.93 11.18
N ARG A 208 20.84 0.80 11.50
CA ARG A 208 21.54 -0.48 11.58
C ARG A 208 20.99 -1.41 12.67
N GLU A 209 20.57 -0.87 13.79
CA GLU A 209 19.97 -1.67 14.88
C GLU A 209 18.58 -2.17 14.51
N THR A 210 17.79 -1.36 13.81
CA THR A 210 16.49 -1.80 13.29
C THR A 210 16.67 -2.88 12.22
N LEU A 211 17.67 -2.79 11.34
CA LEU A 211 17.99 -3.87 10.40
C LEU A 211 18.41 -5.15 11.13
N ARG A 212 19.22 -5.06 12.19
CA ARG A 212 19.58 -6.21 13.01
C ARG A 212 18.36 -6.83 13.72
N PHE A 213 17.42 -6.01 14.16
CA PHE A 213 16.15 -6.48 14.71
C PHE A 213 15.40 -7.35 13.69
N PHE A 214 15.21 -6.87 12.45
CA PHE A 214 14.60 -7.67 11.40
C PHE A 214 15.37 -8.95 11.08
N GLY A 215 16.71 -8.92 11.18
CA GLY A 215 17.55 -10.11 11.02
C GLY A 215 17.35 -11.17 12.11
N ARG A 216 16.96 -10.76 13.32
CA ARG A 216 16.84 -11.66 14.49
C ARG A 216 15.41 -12.18 14.73
N GLU A 217 14.38 -11.40 14.35
CA GLU A 217 12.99 -11.74 14.59
C GLU A 217 12.32 -12.36 13.35
N PRO A 218 12.05 -13.69 13.35
CA PRO A 218 11.51 -14.39 12.19
C PRO A 218 10.16 -13.88 11.75
N LEU A 219 9.27 -13.53 12.69
CA LEU A 219 7.94 -13.01 12.37
C LEU A 219 8.02 -11.60 11.74
N ALA A 220 8.96 -10.76 12.20
CA ALA A 220 9.18 -9.45 11.61
C ALA A 220 9.74 -9.56 10.18
N ARG A 221 10.67 -10.50 9.92
CA ARG A 221 11.16 -10.79 8.57
C ARG A 221 10.03 -11.27 7.65
N TYR A 222 9.23 -12.20 8.13
CA TYR A 222 8.07 -12.69 7.38
C TYR A 222 7.13 -11.55 7.01
N ALA A 223 6.82 -10.68 7.96
CA ALA A 223 5.96 -9.52 7.76
C ALA A 223 6.52 -8.53 6.72
N ILE A 224 7.84 -8.25 6.75
CA ILE A 224 8.49 -7.37 5.74
C ILE A 224 8.41 -7.98 4.34
N VAL A 225 8.71 -9.26 4.19
CA VAL A 225 8.60 -9.96 2.90
C VAL A 225 7.16 -9.91 2.39
N ALA A 226 6.18 -10.20 3.25
CA ALA A 226 4.77 -10.17 2.89
C ALA A 226 4.30 -8.76 2.48
N LEU A 227 4.71 -7.71 3.20
CA LEU A 227 4.41 -6.31 2.86
C LEU A 227 5.11 -5.87 1.56
N GLY A 228 6.35 -6.32 1.32
CA GLY A 228 7.06 -6.12 0.06
C GLY A 228 6.33 -6.77 -1.11
N VAL A 229 5.98 -8.04 -0.98
CA VAL A 229 5.18 -8.79 -1.97
C VAL A 229 3.86 -8.06 -2.26
N LYS A 230 3.13 -7.65 -1.21
CA LYS A 230 1.89 -6.86 -1.35
C LYS A 230 2.11 -5.62 -2.21
N MET A 231 3.20 -4.89 -1.98
CA MET A 231 3.53 -3.67 -2.74
C MET A 231 3.84 -3.98 -4.21
N VAL A 232 4.69 -5.00 -4.47
CA VAL A 232 5.02 -5.45 -5.83
C VAL A 232 3.75 -5.83 -6.60
N VAL A 233 2.90 -6.67 -6.00
CA VAL A 233 1.66 -7.14 -6.63
C VAL A 233 0.70 -6.00 -6.88
N SER A 234 0.47 -5.12 -5.89
CA SER A 234 -0.47 -3.99 -6.06
C SER A 234 -0.08 -3.07 -7.22
N LYS A 235 1.23 -2.77 -7.36
CA LYS A 235 1.71 -1.91 -8.46
C LYS A 235 1.84 -2.69 -9.77
N GLY A 236 2.24 -3.96 -9.71
CA GLY A 236 2.36 -4.83 -10.87
C GLY A 236 1.01 -5.06 -11.56
N ILE A 237 -0.07 -5.20 -10.80
CA ILE A 237 -1.42 -5.30 -11.35
C ILE A 237 -1.79 -4.02 -12.09
N VAL A 238 -1.52 -2.86 -11.53
CA VAL A 238 -1.80 -1.57 -12.20
C VAL A 238 -1.04 -1.46 -13.52
N VAL A 239 0.18 -2.01 -13.60
CA VAL A 239 0.98 -2.02 -14.83
C VAL A 239 0.48 -3.07 -15.84
N ALA A 240 0.22 -4.30 -15.40
CA ALA A 240 -0.03 -5.43 -16.30
C ALA A 240 -1.50 -5.61 -16.68
N LEU A 241 -2.45 -5.32 -15.76
CA LEU A 241 -3.86 -5.64 -15.93
C LEU A 241 -4.52 -4.93 -17.13
N PRO A 242 -4.28 -3.62 -17.38
CA PRO A 242 -4.87 -2.98 -18.56
C PRO A 242 -4.50 -3.67 -19.87
N PHE A 243 -3.21 -4.01 -20.02
CA PHE A 243 -2.73 -4.68 -21.24
C PHE A 243 -3.20 -6.13 -21.35
N TYR A 244 -3.37 -6.82 -20.22
CA TYR A 244 -3.95 -8.15 -20.17
C TYR A 244 -5.41 -8.15 -20.64
N LEU A 245 -6.22 -7.21 -20.15
CA LEU A 245 -7.62 -7.10 -20.53
C LEU A 245 -7.78 -6.76 -22.03
N GLU A 246 -6.98 -5.80 -22.52
CA GLU A 246 -7.08 -5.33 -23.90
C GLU A 246 -6.51 -6.34 -24.91
N ARG A 247 -5.28 -6.83 -24.66
CA ARG A 247 -4.55 -7.64 -25.66
C ARG A 247 -4.84 -9.13 -25.56
N ASP A 248 -4.96 -9.66 -24.34
CA ASP A 248 -5.13 -11.10 -24.12
C ASP A 248 -6.62 -11.50 -24.05
N LEU A 249 -7.51 -10.63 -23.56
CA LEU A 249 -8.94 -10.93 -23.43
C LEU A 249 -9.83 -10.17 -24.42
N GLY A 250 -9.28 -9.24 -25.21
CA GLY A 250 -10.03 -8.45 -26.17
C GLY A 250 -11.10 -7.53 -25.55
N LEU A 251 -10.95 -7.19 -24.25
CA LEU A 251 -11.88 -6.36 -23.52
C LEU A 251 -11.40 -4.92 -23.54
N GLY A 252 -12.33 -3.98 -23.75
CA GLY A 252 -12.02 -2.55 -23.63
C GLY A 252 -11.54 -2.20 -22.23
N TRP A 253 -10.79 -1.12 -22.12
CA TRP A 253 -10.25 -0.65 -20.84
C TRP A 253 -11.32 -0.35 -19.77
N GLU A 254 -12.57 -0.15 -20.19
CA GLU A 254 -13.76 -0.04 -19.33
C GLU A 254 -13.97 -1.27 -18.45
N ALA A 255 -13.53 -2.44 -18.91
CA ALA A 255 -13.58 -3.69 -18.15
C ALA A 255 -12.75 -3.63 -16.85
N ILE A 256 -11.77 -2.72 -16.77
CA ILE A 256 -11.00 -2.47 -15.55
C ILE A 256 -11.93 -2.12 -14.39
N ALA A 257 -12.95 -1.28 -14.63
CA ALA A 257 -13.90 -0.88 -13.59
C ALA A 257 -14.66 -2.08 -13.01
N TYR A 258 -15.04 -3.04 -13.85
CA TYR A 258 -15.75 -4.24 -13.41
C TYR A 258 -14.92 -5.19 -12.54
N LEU A 259 -13.59 -5.18 -12.71
CA LEU A 259 -12.68 -5.93 -11.84
C LEU A 259 -12.33 -5.17 -10.56
N PHE A 260 -12.24 -3.85 -10.63
CA PHE A 260 -11.93 -3.03 -9.46
C PHE A 260 -13.05 -3.05 -8.40
N ILE A 261 -14.33 -3.07 -8.82
CA ILE A 261 -15.47 -3.09 -7.88
C ILE A 261 -15.43 -4.35 -6.99
N PRO A 262 -15.37 -5.59 -7.54
CA PRO A 262 -15.22 -6.79 -6.72
C PRO A 262 -13.90 -6.81 -5.94
N GLY A 263 -12.82 -6.27 -6.51
CA GLY A 263 -11.53 -6.12 -5.82
C GLY A 263 -11.64 -5.25 -4.57
N ILE A 264 -12.34 -4.11 -4.65
CA ILE A 264 -12.61 -3.24 -3.49
C ILE A 264 -13.50 -3.97 -2.47
N ALA A 265 -14.55 -4.67 -2.92
CA ALA A 265 -15.38 -5.48 -2.03
C ALA A 265 -14.54 -6.54 -1.31
N GLY A 266 -13.61 -7.19 -2.02
CA GLY A 266 -12.63 -8.11 -1.45
C GLY A 266 -11.74 -7.43 -0.40
N VAL A 267 -11.22 -6.22 -0.68
CA VAL A 267 -10.44 -5.45 0.30
C VAL A 267 -11.24 -5.19 1.56
N LEU A 268 -12.49 -4.75 1.44
CA LEU A 268 -13.37 -4.48 2.58
C LEU A 268 -13.68 -5.76 3.39
N ALA A 269 -13.96 -6.86 2.68
CA ALA A 269 -14.19 -8.16 3.29
C ALA A 269 -12.95 -8.66 4.03
N GLY A 270 -11.76 -8.51 3.45
CA GLY A 270 -10.48 -8.87 4.09
C GLY A 270 -10.17 -8.02 5.31
N LEU A 271 -10.46 -6.70 5.27
CA LEU A 271 -10.36 -5.82 6.45
C LEU A 271 -11.30 -6.26 7.56
N TRP A 272 -12.56 -6.54 7.22
CA TRP A 272 -13.57 -7.02 8.18
C TRP A 272 -13.15 -8.37 8.76
N TRP A 273 -12.74 -9.32 7.93
CA TRP A 273 -12.26 -10.63 8.37
C TRP A 273 -11.07 -10.50 9.32
N CYS A 274 -10.05 -9.72 8.95
CA CYS A 274 -8.89 -9.48 9.80
C CYS A 274 -9.28 -8.85 11.15
N SER A 275 -10.23 -7.91 11.17
CA SER A 275 -10.67 -7.26 12.41
C SER A 275 -11.29 -8.23 13.42
N ASN A 276 -11.89 -9.32 12.92
CA ASN A 276 -12.55 -10.35 13.75
C ASN A 276 -11.63 -11.52 14.12
N VAL A 277 -10.71 -11.91 13.22
CA VAL A 277 -9.88 -13.12 13.37
C VAL A 277 -8.50 -12.83 13.93
N LEU A 278 -7.96 -11.62 13.71
CA LEU A 278 -6.64 -11.22 14.16
C LEU A 278 -6.63 -10.96 15.66
N THR A 279 -6.29 -12.02 16.40
CA THR A 279 -5.90 -11.96 17.81
C THR A 279 -4.37 -12.01 17.92
N LEU A 280 -3.83 -11.56 19.06
CA LEU A 280 -2.41 -11.70 19.39
C LEU A 280 -1.92 -13.15 19.15
N GLY A 281 -0.84 -13.29 18.38
CA GLY A 281 -0.25 -14.58 18.03
C GLY A 281 -0.75 -15.25 16.75
N ARG A 282 -1.86 -14.77 16.13
CA ARG A 282 -2.38 -15.33 14.86
C ARG A 282 -1.91 -14.60 13.60
N ALA A 283 -1.10 -13.58 13.73
CA ALA A 283 -0.63 -12.77 12.60
C ALA A 283 0.04 -13.63 11.51
N HIS A 284 0.82 -14.64 11.88
CA HIS A 284 1.47 -15.53 10.92
C HIS A 284 0.47 -16.36 10.08
N GLU A 285 -0.57 -16.93 10.70
CA GLU A 285 -1.56 -17.75 10.01
C GLU A 285 -2.30 -16.91 8.95
N VAL A 286 -2.68 -15.67 9.33
CA VAL A 286 -3.35 -14.73 8.42
C VAL A 286 -2.41 -14.31 7.29
N LEU A 287 -1.13 -14.04 7.57
CA LEU A 287 -0.12 -13.75 6.54
C LEU A 287 0.03 -14.90 5.54
N ARG A 288 0.14 -16.13 6.03
CA ARG A 288 0.27 -17.33 5.21
C ARG A 288 -0.96 -17.55 4.33
N LEU A 289 -2.18 -17.49 4.91
CA LEU A 289 -3.43 -17.63 4.17
C LEU A 289 -3.57 -16.53 3.10
N SER A 290 -3.22 -15.30 3.43
CA SER A 290 -3.26 -14.18 2.49
C SER A 290 -2.24 -14.32 1.35
N LEU A 291 -1.03 -14.83 1.61
CA LEU A 291 -0.06 -15.15 0.56
C LEU A 291 -0.54 -16.28 -0.34
N LEU A 292 -1.11 -17.36 0.23
CA LEU A 292 -1.71 -18.45 -0.54
C LEU A 292 -2.87 -17.95 -1.41
N GLY A 293 -3.78 -17.14 -0.85
CA GLY A 293 -4.86 -16.51 -1.59
C GLY A 293 -4.34 -15.61 -2.73
N LEU A 294 -3.23 -14.91 -2.49
CA LEU A 294 -2.59 -14.07 -3.50
C LEU A 294 -1.99 -14.91 -4.65
N VAL A 295 -1.30 -16.02 -4.34
CA VAL A 295 -0.80 -16.96 -5.35
C VAL A 295 -1.95 -17.51 -6.18
N ALA A 296 -3.01 -17.99 -5.50
CA ALA A 296 -4.17 -18.56 -6.15
C ALA A 296 -4.88 -17.54 -7.07
N SER A 297 -5.10 -16.32 -6.60
CA SER A 297 -5.76 -15.26 -7.38
C SER A 297 -4.92 -14.81 -8.57
N LEU A 298 -3.59 -14.68 -8.44
CA LEU A 298 -2.71 -14.31 -9.55
C LEU A 298 -2.60 -15.44 -10.59
N ALA A 299 -2.50 -16.70 -10.15
CA ALA A 299 -2.50 -17.84 -11.03
C ALA A 299 -3.84 -17.97 -11.78
N ALA A 300 -4.97 -17.79 -11.09
CA ALA A 300 -6.29 -17.78 -11.69
C ALA A 300 -6.47 -16.61 -12.67
N LEU A 301 -5.93 -15.43 -12.35
CA LEU A 301 -5.95 -14.27 -13.24
C LEU A 301 -5.13 -14.55 -14.51
N ALA A 302 -3.94 -15.13 -14.39
CA ALA A 302 -3.10 -15.49 -15.54
C ALA A 302 -3.73 -16.59 -16.42
N ALA A 303 -4.59 -17.43 -15.83
CA ALA A 303 -5.30 -18.54 -16.50
C ALA A 303 -6.78 -18.21 -16.81
N LEU A 304 -7.18 -16.94 -16.77
CA LEU A 304 -8.57 -16.53 -16.85
C LEU A 304 -9.25 -16.95 -18.17
N ASP A 305 -8.54 -16.87 -19.28
CA ASP A 305 -9.00 -17.31 -20.59
C ASP A 305 -9.34 -18.82 -20.65
N TYR A 306 -8.54 -19.67 -20.00
CA TYR A 306 -8.88 -21.10 -19.86
C TYR A 306 -10.12 -21.30 -19.00
N GLY A 307 -10.27 -20.53 -17.93
CA GLY A 307 -11.48 -20.55 -17.10
C GLY A 307 -12.73 -20.16 -17.89
N ILE A 308 -12.65 -19.11 -18.71
CA ILE A 308 -13.73 -18.65 -19.60
C ILE A 308 -14.09 -19.77 -20.59
N THR A 309 -13.08 -20.37 -21.24
CA THR A 309 -13.29 -21.46 -22.21
C THR A 309 -13.91 -22.68 -21.53
N ALA A 310 -13.45 -23.04 -20.33
CA ALA A 310 -14.02 -24.16 -19.58
C ALA A 310 -15.49 -23.91 -19.21
N VAL A 311 -15.84 -22.71 -18.73
CA VAL A 311 -17.23 -22.35 -18.41
C VAL A 311 -18.11 -22.42 -19.67
N ALA A 312 -17.62 -21.93 -20.80
CA ALA A 312 -18.34 -22.01 -22.07
C ALA A 312 -18.57 -23.47 -22.55
N GLN A 313 -17.60 -24.37 -22.34
CA GLN A 313 -17.76 -25.79 -22.61
C GLN A 313 -18.84 -26.48 -21.77
N TYR A 314 -19.01 -26.05 -20.54
CA TYR A 314 -19.99 -26.59 -19.59
C TYR A 314 -21.28 -25.76 -19.50
N SER A 315 -21.52 -24.86 -20.45
CA SER A 315 -22.74 -24.02 -20.51
C SER A 315 -24.06 -24.80 -20.66
N HIS A 316 -23.98 -26.08 -21.05
CA HIS A 316 -25.13 -26.99 -21.09
C HIS A 316 -25.64 -27.38 -19.67
N ILE A 317 -24.89 -27.16 -18.63
CA ILE A 317 -25.28 -27.43 -17.23
C ILE A 317 -26.19 -26.29 -16.76
N PRO A 318 -27.45 -26.55 -16.27
CA PRO A 318 -28.43 -25.50 -15.97
C PRO A 318 -27.97 -24.37 -15.06
N PRO A 319 -27.20 -24.58 -13.97
CA PRO A 319 -26.69 -23.48 -13.17
C PRO A 319 -25.67 -22.61 -13.90
N ILE A 320 -24.83 -23.19 -14.77
CA ILE A 320 -23.83 -22.49 -15.58
C ILE A 320 -24.51 -21.72 -16.71
N ALA A 321 -25.51 -22.32 -17.38
CA ALA A 321 -26.32 -21.66 -18.40
C ALA A 321 -27.02 -20.40 -17.85
N ARG A 322 -27.54 -20.44 -16.62
CA ARG A 322 -28.14 -19.27 -15.95
C ARG A 322 -27.09 -18.18 -15.65
N LEU A 323 -25.90 -18.57 -15.26
CA LEU A 323 -24.79 -17.65 -14.99
C LEU A 323 -24.35 -16.95 -16.28
N GLU A 324 -24.24 -17.70 -17.37
CA GLU A 324 -23.88 -17.19 -18.71
C GLU A 324 -24.96 -16.24 -19.27
N ALA A 325 -26.22 -16.55 -19.05
CA ALA A 325 -27.35 -15.71 -19.47
C ALA A 325 -27.50 -14.43 -18.62
N SER A 326 -27.03 -14.46 -17.37
CA SER A 326 -27.17 -13.32 -16.43
C SER A 326 -25.97 -12.39 -16.42
N MET A 327 -24.78 -12.89 -16.76
CA MET A 327 -23.52 -12.14 -16.77
C MET A 327 -22.65 -12.63 -17.93
N ASN A 328 -21.87 -11.73 -18.54
CA ASN A 328 -20.83 -12.17 -19.48
C ASN A 328 -19.89 -13.16 -18.75
N THR A 329 -19.66 -14.33 -19.35
CA THR A 329 -18.86 -15.43 -18.78
C THR A 329 -17.50 -14.95 -18.24
N THR A 330 -16.88 -14.01 -18.93
CA THR A 330 -15.62 -13.38 -18.52
C THR A 330 -15.74 -12.75 -17.15
N PHE A 331 -16.82 -12.02 -16.90
CA PHE A 331 -17.03 -11.36 -15.59
C PHE A 331 -17.37 -12.36 -14.50
N ALA A 332 -18.14 -13.40 -14.82
CA ALA A 332 -18.49 -14.45 -13.86
C ALA A 332 -17.25 -15.15 -13.29
N VAL A 333 -16.22 -15.38 -14.12
CA VAL A 333 -14.94 -15.96 -13.67
C VAL A 333 -14.02 -14.91 -13.02
N ALA A 334 -13.99 -13.70 -13.57
CA ALA A 334 -13.09 -12.65 -13.10
C ALA A 334 -13.48 -12.05 -11.73
N VAL A 335 -14.78 -11.95 -11.43
CA VAL A 335 -15.29 -11.38 -10.17
C VAL A 335 -14.75 -12.09 -8.93
N PRO A 336 -14.86 -13.43 -8.77
CA PRO A 336 -14.33 -14.11 -7.59
C PRO A 336 -12.79 -14.01 -7.50
N VAL A 337 -12.08 -13.98 -8.63
CA VAL A 337 -10.63 -13.82 -8.67
C VAL A 337 -10.23 -12.42 -8.17
N ALA A 338 -10.90 -11.38 -8.66
CA ALA A 338 -10.65 -10.01 -8.22
C ALA A 338 -11.00 -9.81 -6.73
N PHE A 339 -12.09 -10.41 -6.26
CA PHE A 339 -12.49 -10.39 -4.85
C PHE A 339 -11.42 -11.05 -3.97
N LEU A 340 -10.97 -12.27 -4.32
CA LEU A 340 -9.93 -12.99 -3.56
C LEU A 340 -8.61 -12.20 -3.55
N LEU A 341 -8.24 -11.60 -4.67
CA LEU A 341 -7.06 -10.75 -4.80
C LEU A 341 -7.13 -9.57 -3.82
N GLY A 342 -8.24 -8.84 -3.80
CA GLY A 342 -8.46 -7.72 -2.89
C GLY A 342 -8.42 -8.13 -1.42
N ALA A 343 -9.10 -9.23 -1.06
CA ALA A 343 -9.11 -9.77 0.29
C ALA A 343 -7.69 -10.18 0.74
N SER A 344 -6.92 -10.82 -0.12
CA SER A 344 -5.55 -11.23 0.15
C SER A 344 -4.62 -10.04 0.35
N LEU A 345 -4.70 -9.00 -0.49
CA LEU A 345 -3.89 -7.79 -0.37
C LEU A 345 -4.16 -7.03 0.94
N SER A 346 -5.43 -6.94 1.36
CA SER A 346 -5.78 -6.30 2.63
C SER A 346 -5.37 -7.15 3.84
N GLY A 347 -5.50 -8.46 3.74
CA GLY A 347 -5.03 -9.40 4.75
C GLY A 347 -3.51 -9.27 5.00
N LEU A 348 -2.71 -9.23 3.93
CA LEU A 348 -1.26 -9.00 4.03
C LEU A 348 -0.93 -7.66 4.70
N LEU A 349 -1.66 -6.60 4.34
CA LEU A 349 -1.43 -5.27 4.91
C LEU A 349 -1.68 -5.25 6.42
N ILE A 350 -2.82 -5.77 6.86
CA ILE A 350 -3.22 -5.70 8.27
C ILE A 350 -2.39 -6.68 9.11
N ALA A 351 -2.29 -7.95 8.68
CA ALA A 351 -1.53 -8.94 9.42
C ALA A 351 -0.03 -8.60 9.47
N GLY A 352 0.54 -8.05 8.40
CA GLY A 352 1.92 -7.58 8.38
C GLY A 352 2.17 -6.43 9.38
N ARG A 353 1.26 -5.47 9.45
CA ARG A 353 1.34 -4.38 10.44
C ARG A 353 1.17 -4.87 11.87
N VAL A 354 0.24 -5.80 12.12
CA VAL A 354 0.05 -6.41 13.45
C VAL A 354 1.29 -7.19 13.85
N ALA A 355 1.84 -8.03 12.96
CA ALA A 355 3.07 -8.78 13.23
C ALA A 355 4.26 -7.86 13.59
N LEU A 356 4.43 -6.75 12.88
CA LEU A 356 5.46 -5.76 13.20
C LEU A 356 5.18 -5.05 14.53
N THR A 357 3.91 -4.79 14.87
CA THR A 357 3.54 -4.16 16.14
C THR A 357 3.80 -5.11 17.32
N GLU A 358 3.49 -6.40 17.16
CA GLU A 358 3.70 -7.43 18.19
C GLU A 358 5.19 -7.68 18.48
N THR A 359 6.03 -7.62 17.44
CA THR A 359 7.46 -7.92 17.56
C THR A 359 8.32 -6.70 17.87
N ALA A 360 7.85 -5.49 17.55
CA ALA A 360 8.62 -4.27 17.71
C ALA A 360 8.88 -3.97 19.21
N PRO A 361 10.13 -3.62 19.59
CA PRO A 361 10.44 -3.24 20.96
C PRO A 361 9.60 -2.04 21.43
N PRO A 362 9.23 -1.98 22.71
CA PRO A 362 8.44 -0.87 23.27
C PRO A 362 9.07 0.49 22.95
N GLY A 363 8.25 1.44 22.49
CA GLY A 363 8.69 2.79 22.14
C GLY A 363 9.38 2.96 20.78
N GLN A 364 9.60 1.87 20.02
CA GLN A 364 10.33 1.91 18.73
C GLN A 364 9.46 1.63 17.50
N HIS A 365 8.16 1.47 17.68
CA HIS A 365 7.21 1.12 16.60
C HIS A 365 7.31 2.06 15.40
N GLY A 366 7.36 3.38 15.62
CA GLY A 366 7.45 4.35 14.53
C GLY A 366 8.68 4.17 13.65
N ARG A 367 9.81 3.80 14.24
CA ARG A 367 11.07 3.59 13.55
C ARG A 367 11.07 2.25 12.78
N VAL A 368 10.54 1.20 13.39
CA VAL A 368 10.36 -0.10 12.73
C VAL A 368 9.52 0.07 11.47
N PHE A 369 8.41 0.81 11.54
CA PHE A 369 7.56 1.09 10.38
C PHE A 369 8.24 1.99 9.35
N ALA A 370 9.00 3.01 9.76
CA ALA A 370 9.73 3.87 8.83
C ALA A 370 10.79 3.08 8.04
N VAL A 371 11.58 2.26 8.75
CA VAL A 371 12.61 1.41 8.10
C VAL A 371 11.95 0.35 7.22
N GLN A 372 10.85 -0.29 7.67
CA GLN A 372 10.08 -1.22 6.86
C GLN A 372 9.60 -0.58 5.57
N LEU A 373 9.03 0.63 5.63
CA LEU A 373 8.54 1.33 4.45
C LEU A 373 9.69 1.61 3.46
N THR A 374 10.81 2.17 3.94
CA THR A 374 11.99 2.42 3.10
C THR A 374 12.51 1.14 2.45
N LEU A 375 12.63 0.04 3.22
CA LEU A 375 13.09 -1.25 2.69
C LEU A 375 12.15 -1.80 1.63
N THR A 376 10.84 -1.77 1.88
CA THR A 376 9.86 -2.30 0.92
C THR A 376 9.79 -1.45 -0.34
N GLU A 377 9.85 -0.13 -0.24
CA GLU A 377 9.85 0.77 -1.40
C GLU A 377 11.16 0.67 -2.21
N THR A 378 12.30 0.49 -1.56
CA THR A 378 13.57 0.24 -2.25
C THR A 378 13.57 -1.11 -2.97
N ALA A 379 13.14 -2.17 -2.27
CA ALA A 379 13.14 -3.52 -2.81
C ALA A 379 12.18 -3.71 -3.99
N ILE A 380 11.11 -2.93 -4.08
CA ILE A 380 10.11 -3.03 -5.14
C ILE A 380 10.60 -2.46 -6.49
N SER A 381 11.58 -1.56 -6.50
CA SER A 381 11.97 -0.81 -7.71
C SER A 381 12.43 -1.75 -8.82
N LEU A 382 13.27 -2.76 -8.52
CA LEU A 382 13.76 -3.73 -9.50
C LEU A 382 12.66 -4.69 -9.99
N PRO A 383 11.88 -5.35 -9.13
CA PRO A 383 10.72 -6.14 -9.58
C PRO A 383 9.74 -5.36 -10.45
N LEU A 384 9.49 -4.10 -10.13
CA LEU A 384 8.55 -3.28 -10.89
C LEU A 384 9.05 -2.97 -12.31
N LEU A 385 10.35 -2.71 -12.45
CA LEU A 385 10.96 -2.57 -13.78
C LEU A 385 10.89 -3.88 -14.56
N ALA A 386 11.18 -5.00 -13.91
CA ALA A 386 11.06 -6.32 -14.53
C ALA A 386 9.63 -6.63 -14.98
N LEU A 387 8.61 -6.21 -14.21
CA LEU A 387 7.19 -6.34 -14.58
C LEU A 387 6.85 -5.49 -15.81
N GLY A 388 7.35 -4.24 -15.90
CA GLY A 388 7.15 -3.40 -17.08
C GLY A 388 7.81 -3.97 -18.33
N LEU A 389 9.05 -4.43 -18.22
CA LEU A 389 9.76 -5.11 -19.30
C LEU A 389 9.04 -6.41 -19.69
N GLY A 390 8.67 -7.23 -18.72
CA GLY A 390 7.93 -8.48 -18.95
C GLY A 390 6.62 -8.23 -19.68
N THR A 391 5.82 -7.26 -19.23
CA THR A 391 4.53 -6.91 -19.89
C THR A 391 4.74 -6.40 -21.31
N THR A 392 5.82 -5.63 -21.55
CA THR A 392 6.13 -5.06 -22.86
C THR A 392 6.60 -6.12 -23.88
N TYR A 393 7.48 -7.03 -23.46
CA TYR A 393 8.19 -7.94 -24.35
C TYR A 393 7.69 -9.40 -24.30
N ALA A 394 7.30 -9.89 -23.13
CA ALA A 394 6.81 -11.25 -22.96
C ALA A 394 5.26 -11.35 -22.93
N GLY A 395 4.57 -10.21 -22.76
CA GLY A 395 3.13 -10.15 -22.64
C GLY A 395 2.63 -10.13 -21.19
N ALA A 396 1.43 -9.60 -21.02
CA ALA A 396 0.86 -9.37 -19.69
C ALA A 396 0.53 -10.68 -18.97
N ARG A 397 0.04 -11.69 -19.68
CA ARG A 397 -0.26 -13.02 -19.14
C ARG A 397 0.96 -13.70 -18.53
N ILE A 398 2.10 -13.74 -19.25
CA ILE A 398 3.34 -14.35 -18.77
C ILE A 398 3.85 -13.56 -17.57
N THR A 399 3.71 -12.26 -17.58
CA THR A 399 4.11 -11.39 -16.46
C THR A 399 3.28 -11.65 -15.20
N LEU A 400 1.97 -11.84 -15.33
CA LEU A 400 1.08 -12.20 -14.20
C LEU A 400 1.40 -13.60 -13.67
N ALA A 401 1.68 -14.58 -14.53
CA ALA A 401 2.13 -15.91 -14.12
C ALA A 401 3.48 -15.86 -13.40
N GLY A 402 4.44 -15.07 -13.92
CA GLY A 402 5.72 -14.82 -13.27
C GLY A 402 5.58 -14.16 -11.91
N LEU A 403 4.63 -13.24 -11.77
CA LEU A 403 4.31 -12.60 -10.49
C LEU A 403 3.73 -13.62 -9.48
N ALA A 404 2.84 -14.52 -9.93
CA ALA A 404 2.33 -15.62 -9.09
C ALA A 404 3.46 -16.53 -8.60
N LEU A 405 4.39 -16.88 -9.49
CA LEU A 405 5.57 -17.68 -9.16
C LEU A 405 6.48 -16.95 -8.16
N LEU A 406 6.73 -15.67 -8.36
CA LEU A 406 7.51 -14.85 -7.41
C LEU A 406 6.90 -14.89 -6.01
N VAL A 407 5.58 -14.70 -5.90
CA VAL A 407 4.86 -14.75 -4.61
C VAL A 407 4.97 -16.15 -3.99
N ALA A 408 4.82 -17.21 -4.78
CA ALA A 408 4.97 -18.60 -4.31
C ALA A 408 6.38 -18.88 -3.80
N CYS A 409 7.42 -18.42 -4.51
CA CYS A 409 8.81 -18.53 -4.06
C CYS A 409 9.05 -17.76 -2.75
N CYS A 410 8.55 -16.52 -2.64
CA CYS A 410 8.65 -15.72 -1.41
C CYS A 410 7.96 -16.42 -0.23
N LEU A 411 6.78 -17.01 -0.46
CA LEU A 411 6.07 -17.79 0.57
C LEU A 411 6.89 -19.02 1.00
N ALA A 412 7.40 -19.81 0.06
CA ALA A 412 8.19 -21.00 0.35
C ALA A 412 9.47 -20.67 1.14
N LEU A 413 10.17 -19.58 0.75
CA LEU A 413 11.36 -19.11 1.45
C LEU A 413 11.03 -18.64 2.87
N ALA A 414 9.96 -17.87 3.05
CA ALA A 414 9.55 -17.37 4.35
C ALA A 414 9.12 -18.50 5.31
N GLU A 415 8.41 -19.51 4.80
CA GLU A 415 8.03 -20.69 5.60
C GLU A 415 9.25 -21.55 5.96
N SER A 416 10.19 -21.77 5.03
CA SER A 416 11.41 -22.53 5.29
C SER A 416 12.30 -21.86 6.34
N ASP A 417 12.43 -20.55 6.30
CA ASP A 417 13.22 -19.78 7.26
C ASP A 417 12.61 -19.85 8.68
N ARG A 418 11.29 -19.79 8.76
CA ARG A 418 10.59 -19.96 10.03
C ARG A 418 10.74 -21.38 10.58
N ALA A 419 10.60 -22.41 9.76
CA ALA A 419 10.79 -23.80 10.19
C ALA A 419 12.17 -24.02 10.78
N ARG A 420 13.23 -23.48 10.14
CA ARG A 420 14.61 -23.54 10.65
C ARG A 420 14.77 -22.82 11.98
N SER A 421 14.18 -21.65 12.15
CA SER A 421 14.28 -20.87 13.38
C SER A 421 13.54 -21.50 14.57
N THR A 422 12.43 -22.18 14.33
CA THR A 422 11.70 -22.93 15.38
C THR A 422 12.45 -24.22 15.78
N PHE A 423 13.07 -24.88 14.83
CA PHE A 423 13.87 -26.10 15.10
C PHE A 423 15.12 -25.76 15.91
N GLY A 424 15.85 -24.71 15.54
CA GLY A 424 17.04 -24.25 16.26
C GLY A 424 16.75 -23.82 17.71
N ARG A 425 15.57 -23.20 17.97
CA ARG A 425 15.16 -22.87 19.34
C ARG A 425 14.82 -24.11 20.17
N ARG A 426 14.22 -25.14 19.57
CA ARG A 426 13.92 -26.42 20.26
C ARG A 426 15.19 -27.24 20.59
N SER A 427 16.18 -27.25 19.69
CA SER A 427 17.47 -27.92 19.98
C SER A 427 18.25 -27.24 21.11
N ALA A 428 18.23 -25.91 21.16
CA ALA A 428 18.87 -25.15 22.22
C ALA A 428 18.21 -25.33 23.61
N THR A 429 16.92 -25.69 23.66
CA THR A 429 16.21 -25.98 24.92
C THR A 429 16.33 -27.46 25.33
N LEU A 430 16.86 -28.34 24.46
CA LEU A 430 17.01 -29.75 24.70
C LEU A 430 18.47 -30.18 25.06
N GLU A 431 19.45 -29.24 25.06
CA GLU A 431 20.73 -29.49 25.65
C GLU A 431 20.58 -29.55 27.19
N PRO A 432 20.69 -30.72 27.82
CA PRO A 432 20.54 -30.82 29.27
C PRO A 432 21.76 -30.24 29.94
N GLY A 433 21.50 -29.22 30.75
CA GLY A 433 22.26 -28.73 31.85
C GLY A 433 23.72 -29.16 32.00
N ALA A 434 24.58 -28.18 31.84
CA ALA A 434 25.79 -28.17 32.67
C ALA A 434 25.34 -28.18 34.15
N ALA A 435 25.50 -29.29 34.82
CA ALA A 435 25.29 -29.42 36.25
C ALA A 435 26.11 -28.34 37.00
N PRO A 436 25.54 -27.65 38.01
CA PRO A 436 26.35 -26.81 38.86
C PRO A 436 27.37 -27.69 39.55
N SER A 437 28.66 -27.47 39.26
CA SER A 437 29.76 -28.04 40.01
C SER A 437 29.59 -27.68 41.48
N ALA A 438 29.18 -28.67 42.29
CA ALA A 438 29.32 -28.60 43.73
C ALA A 438 30.84 -28.52 44.04
N GLY A 439 31.26 -27.31 44.39
CA GLY A 439 32.57 -27.01 44.90
C GLY A 439 32.48 -26.81 46.42
N ALA A 440 33.21 -27.66 47.09
CA ALA A 440 33.42 -27.67 48.52
C ALA A 440 33.95 -26.32 49.08
#